data_6a1f8e184ea1b195b525616a20c85593
#
_entry.id   6a1f8e184ea1b195b525616a20c85593
#
_cell.length_a   1.000
_cell.length_b   1.000
_cell.length_c   1.000
_cell.angle_alpha   90.00
_cell.angle_beta   90.00
_cell.angle_gamma   90.00
#
_symmetry.space_group_name_H-M   'P 1'
#
loop_
_entity.id
_entity.type
_entity.pdbx_description
1 polymer ?
#
loop_
_entity_poly.entity_id
_entity_poly.type
_entity_poly.pdbx_seq_one_letter_code
_entity_poly.pdbx_strand_id
1 'polypeptide(L)'
;MKKHCAILFLFLYLSIDTYCQTTLTQSYNEFRSGDCLVKQQVEYKAPGDSGENVLWDFSRLEPVNDHYELKYYSYDDSVMIGREQRTLYKYIQQGDSLLSCGFENKTTLIANCKPELLLVYPAVYGSRYEDYFHGNGDYCGQMFLTSRGKSSVETDGYGSMILPEGDTLRHVLRIHHVKNMSERLCPYPLIEKGDTVYSPDSIDYHLATDSFRTRIDTYRWYADGYRYPVFETIRRTVFLHQKPNVLGSTAFCYTPVEQYYSLEDDPENSQRRDSLNNDESTGRGRNSAKRRNGSPESDNDTSTLDNNNIFNYTILPDTEGNTVSLSYDLREDAEVSVQLFDVQGRCLTRTPLRLEQRGNYTQQISLDGYSQKEYILRIVVNGHISGEKLIKR
;
A
#
# COMPACT_ATOMS: atom_id res chain seq x y z
N MET A 1 56.18 28.44 38.74
CA MET A 1 54.71 28.29 38.87
C MET A 1 54.13 28.12 37.47
N LYS A 2 53.89 26.89 37.04
CA LYS A 2 53.25 26.57 35.76
C LYS A 2 51.79 26.24 35.98
N LYS A 3 50.89 27.04 35.44
CA LYS A 3 49.45 26.80 35.49
C LYS A 3 49.08 25.84 34.36
N HIS A 4 48.62 24.64 34.69
CA HIS A 4 48.01 23.73 33.76
C HIS A 4 46.54 24.10 33.58
N CYS A 5 46.21 24.50 32.37
CA CYS A 5 44.83 24.72 31.94
C CYS A 5 44.29 23.38 31.40
N ALA A 6 43.41 22.72 32.17
CA ALA A 6 42.74 21.52 31.75
C ALA A 6 41.51 21.93 30.91
N ILE A 7 41.55 21.69 29.61
CA ILE A 7 40.41 21.87 28.72
C ILE A 7 39.57 20.60 28.82
N LEU A 8 38.42 20.72 29.45
CA LEU A 8 37.39 19.68 29.55
C LEU A 8 36.60 19.65 28.23
N PHE A 9 36.88 18.68 27.33
CA PHE A 9 36.06 18.43 26.17
C PHE A 9 34.76 17.72 26.59
N LEU A 10 33.68 18.47 26.66
CA LEU A 10 32.32 17.95 26.84
C LEU A 10 31.87 17.38 25.48
N PHE A 11 32.04 16.08 25.27
CA PHE A 11 31.36 15.39 24.14
C PHE A 11 29.87 15.32 24.44
N LEU A 12 29.10 16.23 23.82
CA LEU A 12 27.66 16.11 23.71
C LEU A 12 27.39 14.92 22.74
N TYR A 13 27.10 13.77 23.29
CA TYR A 13 26.49 12.68 22.54
C TYR A 13 25.05 13.13 22.17
N LEU A 14 24.88 13.74 21.01
CA LEU A 14 23.60 13.75 20.33
C LEU A 14 23.34 12.30 19.93
N SER A 15 22.52 11.59 20.67
CA SER A 15 21.85 10.40 20.20
C SER A 15 20.93 10.85 19.05
N ILE A 16 21.43 10.75 17.82
CA ILE A 16 20.58 10.79 16.65
C ILE A 16 19.82 9.48 16.71
N ASP A 17 18.57 9.53 17.17
CA ASP A 17 17.63 8.46 16.95
C ASP A 17 17.49 8.34 15.44
N THR A 18 18.25 7.43 14.82
CA THR A 18 18.06 7.03 13.44
C THR A 18 16.75 6.24 13.40
N TYR A 19 15.65 6.97 13.28
CA TYR A 19 14.40 6.35 12.81
C TYR A 19 14.73 5.72 11.47
N CYS A 20 14.61 4.40 11.39
CA CYS A 20 14.74 3.67 10.14
C CYS A 20 13.59 4.15 9.24
N GLN A 21 13.88 5.05 8.32
CA GLN A 21 12.89 5.52 7.36
C GLN A 21 12.51 4.35 6.45
N THR A 22 11.20 4.19 6.23
CA THR A 22 10.69 3.23 5.26
C THR A 22 11.32 3.50 3.89
N THR A 23 11.81 2.45 3.27
CA THR A 23 12.41 2.49 1.94
C THR A 23 11.67 1.52 1.04
N LEU A 24 11.15 1.99 -0.08
CA LEU A 24 10.62 1.09 -1.09
C LEU A 24 11.77 0.55 -1.92
N THR A 25 11.84 -0.76 -2.04
CA THR A 25 12.82 -1.44 -2.87
C THR A 25 12.15 -2.32 -3.90
N GLN A 26 12.85 -2.61 -4.99
CA GLN A 26 12.30 -3.45 -6.03
C GLN A 26 11.87 -4.82 -5.48
N SER A 27 12.72 -5.49 -4.70
CA SER A 27 12.43 -6.82 -4.14
C SER A 27 11.16 -6.89 -3.30
N TYR A 28 10.85 -5.84 -2.54
CA TYR A 28 9.65 -5.79 -1.69
C TYR A 28 8.42 -5.24 -2.40
N ASN A 29 8.58 -4.42 -3.47
CA ASN A 29 7.50 -3.61 -4.01
C ASN A 29 7.26 -3.76 -5.52
N GLU A 30 8.01 -4.61 -6.24
CA GLU A 30 7.72 -4.89 -7.65
C GLU A 30 6.41 -5.68 -7.82
N PHE A 31 5.77 -5.49 -8.96
CA PHE A 31 4.55 -6.21 -9.31
C PHE A 31 4.86 -7.68 -9.58
N ARG A 32 4.03 -8.58 -9.07
CA ARG A 32 4.18 -10.02 -9.28
C ARG A 32 3.04 -10.59 -10.11
N SER A 33 3.38 -11.46 -11.02
CA SER A 33 2.39 -12.21 -11.79
C SER A 33 1.63 -13.19 -10.89
N GLY A 34 0.30 -13.20 -11.03
CA GLY A 34 -0.59 -14.04 -10.22
C GLY A 34 -1.26 -13.28 -9.07
N ASP A 35 -0.70 -12.15 -8.63
CA ASP A 35 -1.29 -11.40 -7.53
C ASP A 35 -2.64 -10.79 -7.91
N CYS A 36 -3.60 -10.94 -7.02
CA CYS A 36 -4.94 -10.35 -7.12
C CYS A 36 -5.19 -9.49 -5.89
N LEU A 37 -5.39 -8.20 -6.11
CA LEU A 37 -5.64 -7.23 -5.05
C LEU A 37 -7.12 -6.86 -5.04
N VAL A 38 -7.72 -6.92 -3.89
CA VAL A 38 -9.03 -6.33 -3.65
C VAL A 38 -8.82 -4.88 -3.25
N LYS A 39 -9.36 -3.97 -4.08
CA LYS A 39 -9.38 -2.53 -3.81
C LYS A 39 -10.78 -2.13 -3.39
N GLN A 40 -10.91 -1.40 -2.31
CA GLN A 40 -12.17 -0.79 -1.94
C GLN A 40 -12.16 0.67 -2.36
N GLN A 41 -13.06 1.07 -3.23
CA GLN A 41 -13.27 2.50 -3.50
C GLN A 41 -13.98 3.12 -2.31
N VAL A 42 -13.39 4.17 -1.77
CA VAL A 42 -13.92 4.92 -0.61
C VAL A 42 -14.20 6.37 -1.00
N GLU A 43 -14.87 7.10 -0.14
CA GLU A 43 -15.05 8.54 -0.29
C GLU A 43 -13.69 9.24 -0.46
N TYR A 44 -13.66 10.23 -1.36
CA TYR A 44 -12.43 10.98 -1.60
C TYR A 44 -12.13 11.91 -0.42
N LYS A 45 -10.92 11.81 0.08
CA LYS A 45 -10.32 12.78 1.00
C LYS A 45 -9.03 13.32 0.41
N ALA A 46 -8.78 14.61 0.59
CA ALA A 46 -7.52 15.22 0.15
C ALA A 46 -6.32 14.51 0.79
N PRO A 47 -5.18 14.45 0.10
CA PRO A 47 -4.01 13.66 0.56
C PRO A 47 -3.38 14.17 1.86
N GLY A 48 -3.76 15.34 2.36
CA GLY A 48 -3.21 15.92 3.58
C GLY A 48 -1.77 16.43 3.42
N ASP A 49 -1.15 16.73 4.54
CA ASP A 49 0.18 17.36 4.59
C ASP A 49 1.30 16.42 4.10
N SER A 50 2.36 17.02 3.58
CA SER A 50 3.63 16.36 3.26
C SER A 50 4.62 16.57 4.39
N GLY A 51 5.75 15.87 4.35
CA GLY A 51 6.84 16.05 5.31
C GLY A 51 7.08 14.85 6.19
N GLU A 52 7.73 15.09 7.31
CA GLU A 52 8.18 14.07 8.24
C GLU A 52 7.18 13.85 9.38
N ASN A 53 7.04 12.60 9.83
CA ASN A 53 6.20 12.22 10.97
C ASN A 53 4.73 12.66 10.83
N VAL A 54 4.21 12.61 9.60
CA VAL A 54 2.83 12.99 9.31
C VAL A 54 1.87 11.89 9.79
N LEU A 55 0.72 12.30 10.32
CA LEU A 55 -0.39 11.40 10.59
C LEU A 55 -1.49 11.63 9.54
N TRP A 56 -1.71 10.66 8.66
CA TRP A 56 -2.81 10.66 7.71
C TRP A 56 -3.99 9.89 8.29
N ASP A 57 -5.04 10.60 8.64
CA ASP A 57 -6.26 10.01 9.21
C ASP A 57 -7.34 9.83 8.13
N PHE A 58 -7.57 8.60 7.71
CA PHE A 58 -8.62 8.19 6.78
C PHE A 58 -9.71 7.34 7.46
N SER A 59 -9.76 7.31 8.79
CA SER A 59 -10.62 6.42 9.60
C SER A 59 -12.13 6.58 9.41
N ARG A 60 -12.58 7.66 8.78
CA ARG A 60 -14.02 7.98 8.65
C ARG A 60 -14.52 7.94 7.21
N LEU A 61 -13.80 7.28 6.32
CA LEU A 61 -14.21 7.21 4.93
C LEU A 61 -15.17 6.04 4.74
N GLU A 62 -16.34 6.34 4.14
CA GLU A 62 -17.32 5.32 3.83
C GLU A 62 -17.00 4.63 2.50
N PRO A 63 -17.27 3.32 2.39
CA PRO A 63 -17.11 2.60 1.12
C PRO A 63 -18.11 3.11 0.07
N VAL A 64 -17.61 3.33 -1.15
CA VAL A 64 -18.42 3.71 -2.33
C VAL A 64 -18.65 2.48 -3.21
N ASN A 65 -17.62 1.65 -3.41
CA ASN A 65 -17.69 0.44 -4.18
C ASN A 65 -16.64 -0.56 -3.66
N ASP A 66 -17.10 -1.73 -3.26
CA ASP A 66 -16.30 -2.79 -2.67
C ASP A 66 -15.89 -3.91 -3.66
N HIS A 67 -16.33 -3.80 -4.92
CA HIS A 67 -16.06 -4.80 -5.97
C HIS A 67 -14.98 -4.36 -6.96
N TYR A 68 -13.88 -3.83 -6.45
CA TYR A 68 -12.74 -3.45 -7.27
C TYR A 68 -11.63 -4.49 -7.16
N GLU A 69 -11.23 -5.07 -8.28
CA GLU A 69 -10.11 -6.01 -8.34
C GLU A 69 -9.04 -5.49 -9.30
N LEU A 70 -7.78 -5.58 -8.86
CA LEU A 70 -6.59 -5.38 -9.66
C LEU A 70 -5.83 -6.70 -9.72
N LYS A 71 -5.71 -7.28 -10.91
CA LYS A 71 -5.01 -8.55 -11.14
C LYS A 71 -3.76 -8.31 -11.97
N TYR A 72 -2.63 -8.84 -11.51
CA TYR A 72 -1.38 -8.80 -12.25
C TYR A 72 -1.12 -10.14 -12.92
N TYR A 73 -0.68 -10.10 -14.17
CA TYR A 73 -0.21 -11.29 -14.91
C TYR A 73 0.87 -10.92 -15.92
N SER A 74 1.80 -11.83 -16.14
CA SER A 74 2.85 -11.64 -17.15
C SER A 74 2.26 -11.83 -18.54
N TYR A 75 2.56 -10.90 -19.44
CA TYR A 75 2.23 -11.05 -20.85
C TYR A 75 3.35 -11.77 -21.61
N ASP A 76 4.59 -11.41 -21.28
CA ASP A 76 5.83 -12.06 -21.69
C ASP A 76 6.87 -11.88 -20.57
N ASP A 77 8.13 -12.25 -20.83
CA ASP A 77 9.20 -12.19 -19.83
C ASP A 77 9.51 -10.76 -19.34
N SER A 78 9.03 -9.73 -20.02
CA SER A 78 9.38 -8.34 -19.73
C SER A 78 8.18 -7.44 -19.41
N VAL A 79 6.96 -7.82 -19.83
CA VAL A 79 5.76 -6.99 -19.70
C VAL A 79 4.80 -7.55 -18.66
N MET A 80 4.51 -6.77 -17.65
CA MET A 80 3.47 -7.04 -16.65
C MET A 80 2.18 -6.34 -17.05
N ILE A 81 1.07 -7.05 -17.01
CA ILE A 81 -0.27 -6.49 -17.21
C ILE A 81 -0.96 -6.35 -15.86
N GLY A 82 -1.42 -5.15 -15.53
CA GLY A 82 -2.38 -4.92 -14.47
C GLY A 82 -3.78 -4.78 -15.05
N ARG A 83 -4.65 -5.75 -14.78
CA ARG A 83 -6.05 -5.68 -15.20
C ARG A 83 -6.90 -5.11 -14.09
N GLU A 84 -7.46 -3.93 -14.33
CA GLU A 84 -8.41 -3.28 -13.44
C GLU A 84 -9.74 -3.10 -14.17
N GLN A 85 -10.78 -3.79 -13.72
CA GLN A 85 -12.07 -3.88 -14.40
C GLN A 85 -11.93 -4.25 -15.90
N ARG A 86 -12.10 -3.28 -16.80
CA ARG A 86 -12.07 -3.45 -18.25
C ARG A 86 -10.85 -2.79 -18.91
N THR A 87 -9.88 -2.36 -18.10
CA THR A 87 -8.66 -1.71 -18.56
C THR A 87 -7.46 -2.60 -18.27
N LEU A 88 -6.59 -2.75 -19.25
CA LEU A 88 -5.33 -3.45 -19.17
C LEU A 88 -4.21 -2.42 -19.20
N TYR A 89 -3.52 -2.24 -18.08
CA TYR A 89 -2.36 -1.39 -17.96
C TYR A 89 -1.10 -2.20 -18.24
N LYS A 90 -0.18 -1.67 -19.03
CA LYS A 90 1.06 -2.35 -19.41
C LYS A 90 2.25 -1.71 -18.71
N TYR A 91 3.00 -2.53 -17.98
CA TYR A 91 4.15 -2.10 -17.18
C TYR A 91 5.40 -2.85 -17.57
N ILE A 92 6.56 -2.20 -17.44
CA ILE A 92 7.88 -2.82 -17.52
C ILE A 92 8.74 -2.35 -16.36
N GLN A 93 9.62 -3.24 -15.91
CA GLN A 93 10.72 -2.89 -15.02
C GLN A 93 11.99 -2.76 -15.86
N GLN A 94 12.59 -1.57 -15.87
CA GLN A 94 13.84 -1.33 -16.61
C GLN A 94 14.89 -0.76 -15.65
N GLY A 95 15.86 -1.60 -15.27
CA GLY A 95 16.78 -1.25 -14.18
C GLY A 95 16.00 -0.95 -12.91
N ASP A 96 16.26 0.19 -12.30
CA ASP A 96 15.62 0.62 -11.06
C ASP A 96 14.26 1.31 -11.29
N SER A 97 13.80 1.41 -12.53
CA SER A 97 12.61 2.20 -12.89
C SER A 97 11.43 1.31 -13.24
N LEU A 98 10.29 1.56 -12.59
CA LEU A 98 8.98 1.06 -12.97
C LEU A 98 8.35 2.02 -13.96
N LEU A 99 8.02 1.53 -15.14
CA LEU A 99 7.53 2.32 -16.26
C LEU A 99 6.17 1.83 -16.76
N SER A 100 5.32 2.75 -17.26
CA SER A 100 4.08 2.43 -17.96
C SER A 100 4.28 2.49 -19.47
N CYS A 101 3.99 1.40 -20.15
CA CYS A 101 4.00 1.31 -21.61
C CYS A 101 2.66 1.69 -22.25
N GLY A 102 1.67 2.10 -21.45
CA GLY A 102 0.35 2.48 -21.92
C GLY A 102 -0.76 1.61 -21.37
N PHE A 103 -1.93 1.68 -21.99
CA PHE A 103 -3.10 0.92 -21.58
C PHE A 103 -4.03 0.60 -22.74
N GLU A 104 -4.93 -0.33 -22.52
CA GLU A 104 -5.96 -0.75 -23.47
C GLU A 104 -7.29 -0.99 -22.75
N ASN A 105 -8.36 -0.48 -23.32
CA ASN A 105 -9.72 -0.79 -22.91
C ASN A 105 -10.63 -0.87 -24.15
N LYS A 106 -11.95 -0.95 -23.98
CA LYS A 106 -12.91 -1.13 -25.09
C LYS A 106 -12.89 -0.01 -26.14
N THR A 107 -12.49 1.19 -25.77
CA THR A 107 -12.57 2.37 -26.63
C THR A 107 -11.21 2.97 -26.94
N THR A 108 -10.21 2.70 -26.15
CA THR A 108 -8.92 3.39 -26.22
C THR A 108 -7.79 2.40 -26.10
N LEU A 109 -6.85 2.50 -27.01
CA LEU A 109 -5.54 1.86 -26.91
C LEU A 109 -4.48 2.96 -26.97
N ILE A 110 -3.55 2.95 -26.03
CA ILE A 110 -2.34 3.78 -26.04
C ILE A 110 -1.12 2.88 -25.86
N ALA A 111 -0.16 3.04 -26.77
CA ALA A 111 1.16 2.45 -26.66
C ALA A 111 2.19 3.58 -26.54
N ASN A 112 2.89 3.64 -25.42
CA ASN A 112 3.94 4.63 -25.20
C ASN A 112 5.21 4.20 -25.94
N CYS A 113 5.62 5.00 -26.93
CA CYS A 113 6.90 4.83 -27.63
C CYS A 113 8.08 5.18 -26.70
N LYS A 114 7.91 6.21 -25.87
CA LYS A 114 8.73 6.47 -24.69
C LYS A 114 7.86 6.24 -23.46
N PRO A 115 8.15 5.21 -22.65
CA PRO A 115 7.35 4.86 -21.48
C PRO A 115 7.29 5.99 -20.45
N GLU A 116 6.20 6.02 -19.67
CA GLU A 116 5.98 6.97 -18.58
C GLU A 116 6.64 6.44 -17.29
N LEU A 117 7.41 7.30 -16.62
CA LEU A 117 7.99 6.99 -15.32
C LEU A 117 6.92 6.95 -14.23
N LEU A 118 6.83 5.83 -13.49
CA LEU A 118 5.90 5.65 -12.37
C LEU A 118 6.60 5.64 -11.01
N LEU A 119 7.81 5.05 -10.92
CA LEU A 119 8.56 4.92 -9.68
C LEU A 119 10.02 4.60 -9.99
N VAL A 120 10.94 5.04 -9.12
CA VAL A 120 12.36 4.65 -9.15
C VAL A 120 12.73 4.05 -7.80
N TYR A 121 13.33 2.88 -7.82
CA TYR A 121 13.82 2.18 -6.64
C TYR A 121 15.34 2.43 -6.43
N PRO A 122 15.83 2.50 -5.19
CA PRO A 122 15.05 2.60 -3.96
C PRO A 122 14.40 3.98 -3.82
N ALA A 123 13.14 4.02 -3.37
CA ALA A 123 12.49 5.29 -3.07
C ALA A 123 12.58 5.54 -1.55
N VAL A 124 13.15 6.69 -1.20
CA VAL A 124 13.27 7.18 0.18
C VAL A 124 12.68 8.59 0.25
N TYR A 125 12.29 9.03 1.44
CA TYR A 125 11.79 10.38 1.64
C TYR A 125 12.74 11.44 1.05
N GLY A 126 12.19 12.38 0.29
CA GLY A 126 12.93 13.41 -0.44
C GLY A 126 13.43 13.00 -1.83
N SER A 127 13.29 11.73 -2.24
CA SER A 127 13.57 11.30 -3.61
C SER A 127 12.65 12.00 -4.58
N ARG A 128 13.20 12.54 -5.67
CA ARG A 128 12.45 13.21 -6.72
C ARG A 128 13.02 12.91 -8.08
N TYR A 129 12.16 12.52 -9.03
CA TYR A 129 12.49 12.17 -10.40
C TYR A 129 11.48 12.78 -11.36
N GLU A 130 11.93 13.13 -12.55
CA GLU A 130 11.09 13.62 -13.63
C GLU A 130 11.52 12.99 -14.95
N ASP A 131 10.56 12.65 -15.80
CA ASP A 131 10.83 12.18 -17.15
C ASP A 131 9.69 12.56 -18.10
N TYR A 132 10.01 12.58 -19.39
CA TYR A 132 9.06 12.80 -20.47
C TYR A 132 8.59 11.48 -21.04
N PHE A 133 7.34 11.44 -21.45
CA PHE A 133 6.77 10.31 -22.15
C PHE A 133 5.98 10.76 -23.37
N HIS A 134 5.86 9.87 -24.34
CA HIS A 134 4.97 10.05 -25.45
C HIS A 134 4.52 8.69 -26.01
N GLY A 135 3.35 8.67 -26.60
CA GLY A 135 2.78 7.48 -27.21
C GLY A 135 1.70 7.81 -28.23
N ASN A 136 1.35 6.79 -28.98
CA ASN A 136 0.31 6.86 -29.98
C ASN A 136 -0.71 5.75 -29.72
N GLY A 137 -1.90 5.93 -30.28
CA GLY A 137 -2.95 4.95 -30.07
C GLY A 137 -4.15 5.15 -30.97
N ASP A 138 -5.20 4.49 -30.56
CA ASP A 138 -6.49 4.48 -31.25
C ASP A 138 -7.61 4.86 -30.28
N TYR A 139 -8.58 5.59 -30.78
CA TYR A 139 -9.81 5.87 -30.06
C TYR A 139 -11.01 5.43 -30.90
N CYS A 140 -11.75 4.43 -30.40
CA CYS A 140 -12.95 3.85 -31.00
C CYS A 140 -12.76 3.27 -32.42
N GLY A 141 -11.52 2.94 -32.86
CA GLY A 141 -11.25 2.49 -34.21
C GLY A 141 -11.46 3.56 -35.30
N GLN A 142 -11.60 4.82 -34.93
CA GLN A 142 -11.96 5.92 -35.83
C GLN A 142 -10.96 7.08 -35.79
N MET A 143 -10.29 7.26 -34.68
CA MET A 143 -9.40 8.41 -34.49
C MET A 143 -8.02 7.95 -34.00
N PHE A 144 -7.00 8.49 -34.64
CA PHE A 144 -5.65 8.38 -34.16
C PHE A 144 -5.46 9.28 -32.93
N LEU A 145 -4.94 8.71 -31.85
CA LEU A 145 -4.68 9.38 -30.60
C LEU A 145 -3.18 9.55 -30.41
N THR A 146 -2.75 10.78 -30.15
CA THR A 146 -1.38 11.08 -29.73
C THR A 146 -1.41 11.56 -28.30
N SER A 147 -0.57 11.02 -27.47
CA SER A 147 -0.38 11.45 -26.08
C SER A 147 1.08 11.79 -25.83
N ARG A 148 1.35 12.90 -25.15
CA ARG A 148 2.68 13.37 -24.81
C ARG A 148 2.62 14.12 -23.49
N GLY A 149 3.66 13.98 -22.69
CA GLY A 149 3.65 14.61 -21.39
C GLY A 149 4.93 14.47 -20.60
N LYS A 150 4.85 14.93 -19.38
CA LYS A 150 5.88 14.86 -18.36
C LYS A 150 5.30 14.25 -17.10
N SER A 151 6.00 13.29 -16.54
CA SER A 151 5.69 12.75 -15.21
C SER A 151 6.74 13.19 -14.21
N SER A 152 6.33 13.49 -12.99
CA SER A 152 7.21 13.67 -11.85
C SER A 152 6.78 12.77 -10.69
N VAL A 153 7.75 12.17 -10.03
CA VAL A 153 7.57 11.26 -8.92
C VAL A 153 8.35 11.80 -7.74
N GLU A 154 7.68 12.06 -6.65
CA GLU A 154 8.29 12.59 -5.44
C GLU A 154 7.86 11.75 -4.23
N THR A 155 8.81 11.36 -3.40
CA THR A 155 8.55 10.77 -2.11
C THR A 155 8.43 11.91 -1.10
N ASP A 156 7.22 12.43 -0.92
CA ASP A 156 6.96 13.72 -0.30
C ASP A 156 6.55 13.66 1.16
N GLY A 157 6.43 12.47 1.73
CA GLY A 157 6.09 12.33 3.14
C GLY A 157 6.33 10.95 3.72
N TYR A 158 6.59 10.89 5.01
CA TYR A 158 6.59 9.65 5.78
C TYR A 158 5.95 9.85 7.16
N GLY A 159 5.40 8.77 7.72
CA GLY A 159 4.73 8.85 9.01
C GLY A 159 3.85 7.65 9.34
N SER A 160 2.66 7.92 9.83
CA SER A 160 1.65 6.93 10.18
C SER A 160 0.32 7.22 9.50
N MET A 161 -0.50 6.17 9.32
CA MET A 161 -1.79 6.27 8.67
C MET A 161 -2.85 5.54 9.49
N ILE A 162 -4.02 6.13 9.63
CA ILE A 162 -5.22 5.47 10.16
C ILE A 162 -6.11 5.13 8.95
N LEU A 163 -6.36 3.85 8.75
CA LEU A 163 -7.18 3.34 7.65
C LEU A 163 -8.68 3.54 7.91
N PRO A 164 -9.55 3.42 6.88
CA PRO A 164 -11.00 3.52 7.05
C PRO A 164 -11.56 2.57 8.11
N GLU A 165 -10.95 1.40 8.28
CA GLU A 165 -11.31 0.39 9.29
C GLU A 165 -10.85 0.73 10.71
N GLY A 166 -10.10 1.83 10.87
CA GLY A 166 -9.59 2.33 12.14
C GLY A 166 -8.24 1.75 12.55
N ASP A 167 -7.64 0.88 11.74
CA ASP A 167 -6.30 0.35 11.98
C ASP A 167 -5.24 1.40 11.70
N THR A 168 -4.23 1.44 12.56
CA THR A 168 -3.12 2.38 12.42
C THR A 168 -1.89 1.65 11.89
N LEU A 169 -1.45 2.05 10.71
CA LEU A 169 -0.19 1.61 10.13
C LEU A 169 0.91 2.61 10.46
N ARG A 170 2.06 2.09 10.89
CA ARG A 170 3.29 2.86 11.11
C ARG A 170 4.25 2.64 9.94
N HIS A 171 5.31 3.43 9.89
CA HIS A 171 6.33 3.28 8.84
C HIS A 171 5.73 3.37 7.44
N VAL A 172 4.87 4.37 7.22
CA VAL A 172 4.21 4.64 5.94
C VAL A 172 4.99 5.69 5.17
N LEU A 173 5.26 5.40 3.90
CA LEU A 173 5.92 6.29 2.95
C LEU A 173 4.91 6.73 1.89
N ARG A 174 4.85 8.03 1.58
CA ARG A 174 3.96 8.56 0.55
C ARG A 174 4.72 8.93 -0.72
N ILE A 175 4.22 8.43 -1.84
CA ILE A 175 4.66 8.78 -3.19
C ILE A 175 3.61 9.70 -3.82
N HIS A 176 4.03 10.87 -4.29
CA HIS A 176 3.23 11.77 -5.11
C HIS A 176 3.70 11.67 -6.57
N HIS A 177 2.86 11.12 -7.41
CA HIS A 177 3.08 11.04 -8.85
C HIS A 177 2.19 12.06 -9.56
N VAL A 178 2.80 12.95 -10.33
CA VAL A 178 2.11 13.96 -11.13
C VAL A 178 2.35 13.66 -12.60
N LYS A 179 1.28 13.43 -13.33
CA LYS A 179 1.27 13.29 -14.79
C LYS A 179 0.66 14.52 -15.42
N ASN A 180 1.44 15.27 -16.18
CA ASN A 180 0.96 16.38 -17.02
C ASN A 180 1.00 15.92 -18.47
N MET A 181 -0.12 15.99 -19.19
CA MET A 181 -0.18 15.52 -20.57
C MET A 181 -1.05 16.38 -21.45
N SER A 182 -0.70 16.41 -22.73
CA SER A 182 -1.50 16.94 -23.84
C SER A 182 -1.82 15.79 -24.79
N GLU A 183 -3.09 15.69 -25.17
CA GLU A 183 -3.60 14.66 -26.08
C GLU A 183 -4.24 15.30 -27.30
N ARG A 184 -4.04 14.68 -28.47
CA ARG A 184 -4.64 15.11 -29.72
C ARG A 184 -5.32 13.93 -30.39
N LEU A 185 -6.56 14.13 -30.80
CA LEU A 185 -7.32 13.20 -31.63
C LEU A 185 -7.34 13.71 -33.07
N CYS A 186 -7.06 12.83 -34.02
CA CYS A 186 -7.08 13.12 -35.46
C CYS A 186 -7.82 12.00 -36.21
N PRO A 187 -8.82 12.29 -37.03
CA PRO A 187 -9.46 11.28 -37.86
C PRO A 187 -8.43 10.59 -38.77
N TYR A 188 -8.47 9.26 -38.91
CA TYR A 188 -7.50 8.48 -39.68
C TYR A 188 -7.22 9.01 -41.10
N PRO A 189 -8.20 9.46 -41.87
CA PRO A 189 -7.94 9.99 -43.22
C PRO A 189 -7.09 11.27 -43.24
N LEU A 190 -6.97 11.94 -42.09
CA LEU A 190 -6.28 13.22 -41.93
C LEU A 190 -4.95 13.12 -41.18
N ILE A 191 -4.43 11.90 -40.97
CA ILE A 191 -3.13 11.71 -40.33
C ILE A 191 -2.05 12.26 -41.25
N GLU A 192 -1.50 13.41 -40.89
CA GLU A 192 -0.27 13.88 -41.50
C GLU A 192 0.88 12.96 -41.11
N LYS A 193 1.62 12.45 -42.10
CA LYS A 193 2.86 11.70 -41.89
C LYS A 193 3.95 12.66 -41.44
N GLY A 194 3.88 13.09 -40.18
CA GLY A 194 4.86 14.00 -39.59
C GLY A 194 4.99 13.75 -38.09
N ASP A 195 6.19 13.58 -37.62
CA ASP A 195 6.68 13.61 -36.25
C ASP A 195 6.03 12.64 -35.25
N THR A 196 6.53 11.42 -35.28
CA THR A 196 6.30 10.43 -34.22
C THR A 196 7.30 10.51 -33.07
N VAL A 197 8.30 11.40 -33.15
CA VAL A 197 9.33 11.57 -32.12
C VAL A 197 9.22 12.98 -31.53
N TYR A 198 8.83 13.05 -30.26
CA TYR A 198 8.76 14.30 -29.52
C TYR A 198 10.04 14.51 -28.71
N SER A 199 10.70 15.66 -28.92
CA SER A 199 11.78 16.11 -28.02
C SER A 199 11.19 16.68 -26.71
N PRO A 200 11.97 16.71 -25.63
CA PRO A 200 11.56 17.38 -24.38
C PRO A 200 11.05 18.81 -24.60
N ASP A 201 11.76 19.61 -25.39
CA ASP A 201 11.36 20.98 -25.69
C ASP A 201 10.04 21.08 -26.43
N SER A 202 9.77 20.14 -27.35
CA SER A 202 8.49 20.04 -28.03
C SER A 202 7.35 19.69 -27.08
N ILE A 203 7.59 18.77 -26.15
CA ILE A 203 6.59 18.38 -25.14
C ILE A 203 6.30 19.57 -24.23
N ASP A 204 7.31 20.27 -23.72
CA ASP A 204 7.15 21.45 -22.86
C ASP A 204 6.40 22.57 -23.59
N TYR A 205 6.69 22.79 -24.89
CA TYR A 205 5.95 23.73 -25.72
C TYR A 205 4.45 23.38 -25.76
N HIS A 206 4.12 22.12 -26.03
CA HIS A 206 2.72 21.69 -26.07
C HIS A 206 2.05 21.75 -24.70
N LEU A 207 2.75 21.39 -23.63
CA LEU A 207 2.24 21.55 -22.27
C LEU A 207 2.00 23.02 -21.89
N ALA A 208 2.72 23.95 -22.49
CA ALA A 208 2.53 25.38 -22.25
C ALA A 208 1.43 26.01 -23.13
N THR A 209 1.27 25.56 -24.37
CA THR A 209 0.48 26.27 -25.39
C THR A 209 -0.81 25.60 -25.79
N ASP A 210 -0.91 24.25 -25.65
CA ASP A 210 -2.13 23.54 -26.04
C ASP A 210 -3.33 24.01 -25.20
N SER A 211 -4.45 24.24 -25.88
CA SER A 211 -5.69 24.73 -25.24
C SER A 211 -6.33 23.70 -24.32
N PHE A 212 -6.01 22.41 -24.51
CA PHE A 212 -6.48 21.30 -23.71
C PHE A 212 -5.30 20.52 -23.15
N ARG A 213 -5.27 20.40 -21.82
CA ARG A 213 -4.25 19.63 -21.08
C ARG A 213 -4.89 18.89 -19.92
N THR A 214 -4.33 17.79 -19.55
CA THR A 214 -4.75 17.03 -18.37
C THR A 214 -3.60 16.95 -17.37
N ARG A 215 -3.91 17.16 -16.09
CA ARG A 215 -3.04 16.83 -14.97
C ARG A 215 -3.71 15.78 -14.11
N ILE A 216 -2.96 14.74 -13.78
CA ILE A 216 -3.38 13.69 -12.85
C ILE A 216 -2.40 13.72 -11.69
N ASP A 217 -2.94 13.98 -10.50
CA ASP A 217 -2.21 13.88 -9.23
C ASP A 217 -2.61 12.55 -8.58
N THR A 218 -1.64 11.67 -8.37
CA THR A 218 -1.84 10.38 -7.71
C THR A 218 -0.95 10.31 -6.49
N TYR A 219 -1.55 10.09 -5.32
CA TYR A 219 -0.83 9.85 -4.08
C TYR A 219 -1.01 8.40 -3.68
N ARG A 220 0.10 7.72 -3.39
CA ARG A 220 0.11 6.33 -2.94
C ARG A 220 0.86 6.22 -1.63
N TRP A 221 0.24 5.57 -0.66
CA TRP A 221 0.85 5.29 0.64
C TRP A 221 1.26 3.82 0.69
N TYR A 222 2.52 3.59 0.98
CA TYR A 222 3.11 2.27 1.14
C TYR A 222 3.50 2.07 2.60
N ALA A 223 3.03 1.00 3.20
CA ALA A 223 3.45 0.61 4.54
C ALA A 223 4.56 -0.43 4.46
N ASP A 224 5.51 -0.36 5.40
CA ASP A 224 6.60 -1.32 5.48
C ASP A 224 6.05 -2.74 5.72
N GLY A 225 6.56 -3.71 4.98
CA GLY A 225 6.08 -5.09 5.01
C GLY A 225 4.85 -5.36 4.11
N TYR A 226 4.44 -4.41 3.26
CA TYR A 226 3.38 -4.60 2.27
C TYR A 226 3.89 -4.30 0.86
N ARG A 227 3.64 -5.19 -0.07
CA ARG A 227 4.14 -5.09 -1.45
C ARG A 227 3.51 -3.95 -2.22
N TYR A 228 2.21 -3.78 -2.09
CA TYR A 228 1.40 -2.82 -2.81
C TYR A 228 1.03 -1.63 -1.91
N PRO A 229 0.62 -0.49 -2.47
CA PRO A 229 0.12 0.59 -1.65
C PRO A 229 -1.05 0.12 -0.78
N VAL A 230 -1.19 0.71 0.39
CA VAL A 230 -2.31 0.46 1.31
C VAL A 230 -3.44 1.45 1.11
N PHE A 231 -3.13 2.59 0.50
CA PHE A 231 -4.10 3.62 0.16
C PHE A 231 -3.66 4.40 -1.07
N GLU A 232 -4.62 4.88 -1.84
CA GLU A 232 -4.36 5.69 -3.04
C GLU A 232 -5.42 6.77 -3.18
N THR A 233 -5.02 7.99 -3.56
CA THR A 233 -5.94 9.03 -4.02
C THR A 233 -5.53 9.50 -5.40
N ILE A 234 -6.54 9.72 -6.26
CA ILE A 234 -6.33 10.18 -7.63
C ILE A 234 -7.22 11.40 -7.86
N ARG A 235 -6.62 12.47 -8.37
CA ARG A 235 -7.34 13.67 -8.78
C ARG A 235 -7.00 14.03 -10.22
N ARG A 236 -8.01 14.11 -11.06
CA ARG A 236 -7.87 14.51 -12.47
C ARG A 236 -8.36 15.95 -12.67
N THR A 237 -7.46 16.82 -13.14
CA THR A 237 -7.74 18.21 -13.49
C THR A 237 -7.50 18.42 -14.98
N VAL A 238 -8.47 18.99 -15.65
CA VAL A 238 -8.35 19.40 -17.05
C VAL A 238 -8.21 20.91 -17.13
N PHE A 239 -7.27 21.35 -17.94
CA PHE A 239 -7.08 22.76 -18.25
C PHE A 239 -7.64 23.04 -19.63
N LEU A 240 -8.66 23.88 -19.69
CA LEU A 240 -9.23 24.38 -20.93
C LEU A 240 -8.86 25.87 -21.05
N HIS A 241 -8.06 26.22 -22.06
CA HIS A 241 -7.50 27.57 -22.22
C HIS A 241 -6.87 28.09 -20.91
N GLN A 242 -6.01 27.28 -20.29
CA GLN A 242 -5.31 27.53 -19.02
C GLN A 242 -6.23 27.62 -17.78
N LYS A 243 -7.55 27.44 -17.89
CA LYS A 243 -8.46 27.42 -16.75
C LYS A 243 -8.62 26.00 -16.22
N PRO A 244 -8.28 25.74 -14.93
CA PRO A 244 -8.42 24.43 -14.34
C PRO A 244 -9.87 24.06 -14.07
N ASN A 245 -10.23 22.82 -14.37
CA ASN A 245 -11.51 22.21 -14.01
C ASN A 245 -11.26 20.80 -13.50
N VAL A 246 -11.68 20.51 -12.27
CA VAL A 246 -11.56 19.18 -11.68
C VAL A 246 -12.62 18.28 -12.28
N LEU A 247 -12.20 17.27 -13.06
CA LEU A 247 -13.11 16.30 -13.67
C LEU A 247 -13.54 15.21 -12.69
N GLY A 248 -12.70 14.85 -11.76
CA GLY A 248 -13.00 13.81 -10.79
C GLY A 248 -11.89 13.63 -9.77
N SER A 249 -12.31 13.08 -8.64
CA SER A 249 -11.43 12.66 -7.57
C SER A 249 -11.93 11.33 -7.05
N THR A 250 -11.01 10.40 -6.76
CA THR A 250 -11.34 9.08 -6.22
C THR A 250 -10.28 8.65 -5.23
N ALA A 251 -10.64 7.78 -4.30
CA ALA A 251 -9.74 7.16 -3.37
C ALA A 251 -9.99 5.66 -3.27
N PHE A 252 -8.94 4.90 -3.02
CA PHE A 252 -8.98 3.46 -2.87
C PHE A 252 -8.22 3.05 -1.61
N CYS A 253 -8.83 2.20 -0.82
CA CYS A 253 -8.18 1.45 0.22
C CYS A 253 -7.80 0.06 -0.34
N TYR A 254 -6.52 -0.28 -0.27
CA TYR A 254 -6.01 -1.63 -0.56
C TYR A 254 -5.90 -2.33 0.77
N THR A 255 -6.83 -3.16 1.10
CA THR A 255 -6.95 -3.72 2.43
C THR A 255 -5.68 -4.46 2.86
N PRO A 256 -4.96 -3.99 3.91
CA PRO A 256 -3.75 -4.66 4.38
C PRO A 256 -3.97 -6.11 4.77
N VAL A 257 -5.15 -6.41 5.31
CA VAL A 257 -5.56 -7.77 5.69
C VAL A 257 -5.55 -8.69 4.47
N GLU A 258 -6.06 -8.23 3.31
CA GLU A 258 -6.00 -8.99 2.07
C GLU A 258 -4.55 -9.20 1.60
N GLN A 259 -3.70 -8.19 1.65
CA GLN A 259 -2.30 -8.34 1.30
C GLN A 259 -1.58 -9.32 2.26
N TYR A 260 -1.99 -9.36 3.52
CA TYR A 260 -1.40 -10.25 4.51
C TYR A 260 -1.78 -11.73 4.29
N TYR A 261 -3.06 -12.01 3.98
CA TYR A 261 -3.58 -13.38 3.98
C TYR A 261 -3.85 -13.97 2.59
N SER A 262 -4.03 -13.13 1.59
CA SER A 262 -4.47 -13.57 0.25
C SER A 262 -3.41 -13.49 -0.83
N LEU A 263 -2.29 -12.77 -0.61
CA LEU A 263 -1.15 -12.82 -1.51
C LEU A 263 -0.30 -14.03 -1.16
N GLU A 264 -0.43 -15.07 -1.98
CA GLU A 264 0.40 -16.27 -1.86
C GLU A 264 1.87 -15.94 -2.15
N ASP A 265 2.77 -16.64 -1.45
CA ASP A 265 4.22 -16.58 -1.66
C ASP A 265 4.86 -15.16 -1.66
N ASP A 266 4.57 -14.36 -0.62
CA ASP A 266 5.30 -13.10 -0.37
C ASP A 266 6.19 -13.22 0.90
N PRO A 267 7.19 -14.11 0.88
CA PRO A 267 8.01 -14.41 2.06
C PRO A 267 8.84 -13.20 2.50
N GLU A 268 9.25 -12.34 1.55
CA GLU A 268 10.04 -11.16 1.84
C GLU A 268 9.27 -10.18 2.73
N ASN A 269 8.04 -9.85 2.33
CA ASN A 269 7.18 -8.96 3.10
C ASN A 269 6.67 -9.62 4.38
N SER A 270 6.42 -10.92 4.38
CA SER A 270 6.07 -11.66 5.58
C SER A 270 7.17 -11.59 6.63
N GLN A 271 8.41 -11.91 6.26
CA GLN A 271 9.57 -11.80 7.16
C GLN A 271 9.80 -10.37 7.65
N ARG A 272 9.54 -9.38 6.80
CA ARG A 272 9.65 -7.98 7.17
C ARG A 272 8.62 -7.59 8.23
N ARG A 273 7.36 -8.00 8.08
CA ARG A 273 6.31 -7.78 9.10
C ARG A 273 6.65 -8.44 10.43
N ASP A 274 7.15 -9.68 10.40
CA ASP A 274 7.58 -10.39 11.61
C ASP A 274 8.72 -9.66 12.32
N SER A 275 9.67 -9.12 11.56
CA SER A 275 10.78 -8.32 12.13
C SER A 275 10.26 -7.04 12.79
N LEU A 276 9.34 -6.33 12.17
CA LEU A 276 8.75 -5.10 12.72
C LEU A 276 7.99 -5.37 14.02
N ASN A 277 7.21 -6.44 14.07
CA ASN A 277 6.49 -6.86 15.26
C ASN A 277 7.44 -7.20 16.42
N ASN A 278 8.57 -7.87 16.12
CA ASN A 278 9.59 -8.21 17.11
C ASN A 278 10.32 -6.97 17.65
N ASP A 279 10.63 -5.99 16.81
CA ASP A 279 11.30 -4.75 17.21
C ASP A 279 10.42 -3.89 18.13
N GLU A 280 9.12 -3.82 17.86
CA GLU A 280 8.16 -3.12 18.73
C GLU A 280 8.05 -3.79 20.11
N SER A 281 8.09 -5.12 20.17
CA SER A 281 8.05 -5.87 21.42
C SER A 281 9.30 -5.66 22.28
N THR A 282 10.48 -5.61 21.67
CA THR A 282 11.76 -5.39 22.37
C THR A 282 11.95 -3.95 22.84
N GLY A 283 11.39 -2.96 22.12
CA GLY A 283 11.44 -1.54 22.50
C GLY A 283 10.67 -1.23 23.79
N ARG A 284 9.56 -1.93 24.06
CA ARG A 284 8.76 -1.78 25.29
C ARG A 284 9.38 -2.49 26.51
N GLY A 285 10.23 -3.49 26.31
CA GLY A 285 10.83 -4.32 27.38
C GLY A 285 12.04 -3.72 28.09
N ARG A 286 12.62 -2.59 27.65
CA ARG A 286 13.87 -2.05 28.26
C ARG A 286 13.71 -1.36 29.61
N ASN A 287 12.50 -1.15 30.12
CA ASN A 287 12.27 -0.50 31.43
C ASN A 287 11.85 -1.45 32.55
N SER A 288 11.97 -2.77 32.39
CA SER A 288 11.67 -3.70 33.49
C SER A 288 12.81 -4.72 33.66
N ALA A 289 13.73 -4.33 34.50
CA ALA A 289 14.57 -5.08 35.46
C ALA A 289 14.80 -6.59 35.26
N LYS A 290 16.09 -6.91 35.12
CA LYS A 290 16.80 -8.00 35.82
C LYS A 290 15.97 -8.87 36.79
N ARG A 291 15.86 -10.18 36.48
CA ARG A 291 16.29 -11.26 37.38
C ARG A 291 16.00 -12.68 36.86
N ARG A 292 17.10 -13.43 36.74
CA ARG A 292 17.41 -14.84 37.10
C ARG A 292 16.85 -16.02 36.32
N ASN A 293 17.80 -16.66 35.65
CA ASN A 293 18.15 -18.11 35.56
C ASN A 293 17.16 -19.21 35.95
N GLY A 294 17.04 -20.18 35.06
CA GLY A 294 16.67 -21.56 35.32
C GLY A 294 16.28 -22.29 34.04
N SER A 295 17.16 -23.12 33.48
CA SER A 295 16.88 -24.14 32.44
C SER A 295 16.49 -25.47 33.12
N PRO A 296 16.28 -26.57 32.37
CA PRO A 296 15.42 -26.85 31.20
C PRO A 296 14.50 -28.08 31.43
N GLU A 297 13.62 -28.42 30.52
CA GLU A 297 13.45 -29.76 29.92
C GLU A 297 12.16 -29.87 29.08
N SER A 298 12.39 -30.41 27.92
CA SER A 298 11.65 -31.10 26.87
C SER A 298 10.18 -31.48 27.09
N ASP A 299 9.31 -31.26 26.09
CA ASP A 299 8.85 -32.28 25.18
C ASP A 299 8.01 -31.73 24.02
N ASN A 300 8.08 -32.44 22.92
CA ASN A 300 7.51 -32.18 21.61
C ASN A 300 5.98 -32.08 21.62
N ASP A 301 5.45 -31.02 21.02
CA ASP A 301 4.28 -31.11 20.17
C ASP A 301 4.27 -29.95 19.13
N THR A 302 3.93 -30.29 17.90
CA THR A 302 3.97 -29.43 16.71
C THR A 302 2.88 -28.35 16.80
N SER A 303 3.25 -27.22 17.38
CA SER A 303 2.61 -25.92 17.16
C SER A 303 3.71 -24.94 16.83
N THR A 304 3.54 -24.18 15.79
CA THR A 304 4.45 -23.10 15.35
C THR A 304 4.72 -22.15 16.51
N LEU A 305 5.89 -22.31 17.15
CA LEU A 305 6.30 -21.53 18.30
C LEU A 305 6.96 -20.22 17.82
N ASP A 306 6.22 -19.16 17.84
CA ASP A 306 6.77 -17.79 17.88
C ASP A 306 7.26 -17.49 19.29
N ASN A 307 8.54 -17.31 19.46
CA ASN A 307 9.24 -17.20 20.75
C ASN A 307 9.02 -15.90 21.55
N ASN A 308 7.98 -15.09 21.22
CA ASN A 308 7.61 -13.88 21.97
C ASN A 308 6.09 -13.80 22.28
N ASN A 309 5.39 -14.91 22.28
CA ASN A 309 3.95 -14.90 22.43
C ASN A 309 3.48 -14.42 23.81
N ILE A 310 2.95 -13.18 23.83
CA ILE A 310 2.14 -12.66 24.94
C ILE A 310 0.87 -13.51 25.10
N PHE A 311 0.43 -14.17 24.01
CA PHE A 311 -0.76 -15.01 23.98
C PHE A 311 -0.62 -16.16 22.96
N ASN A 312 -1.41 -17.22 23.20
CA ASN A 312 -1.65 -18.29 22.23
C ASN A 312 -3.14 -18.29 21.88
N TYR A 313 -3.48 -18.69 20.68
CA TYR A 313 -4.88 -18.82 20.29
C TYR A 313 -5.13 -20.06 19.43
N THR A 314 -6.40 -20.48 19.40
CA THR A 314 -6.89 -21.59 18.57
C THR A 314 -8.27 -21.23 18.04
N ILE A 315 -8.50 -21.47 16.76
CA ILE A 315 -9.76 -21.22 16.08
C ILE A 315 -10.36 -22.55 15.67
N LEU A 316 -11.58 -22.83 16.14
CA LEU A 316 -12.32 -24.05 15.84
C LEU A 316 -13.68 -23.68 15.22
N PRO A 317 -13.91 -23.99 13.93
CA PRO A 317 -15.23 -23.85 13.34
C PRO A 317 -16.19 -24.90 13.92
N ASP A 318 -17.44 -24.52 14.11
CA ASP A 318 -18.50 -25.43 14.49
C ASP A 318 -18.81 -26.46 13.38
N THR A 319 -19.36 -27.58 13.74
CA THR A 319 -19.77 -28.67 12.82
C THR A 319 -20.82 -28.23 11.80
N GLU A 320 -21.65 -27.24 12.12
CA GLU A 320 -22.66 -26.65 11.23
C GLU A 320 -22.11 -25.46 10.41
N GLY A 321 -20.89 -25.02 10.71
CA GLY A 321 -20.19 -23.97 9.95
C GLY A 321 -20.71 -22.54 10.13
N ASN A 322 -21.66 -22.33 11.07
CA ASN A 322 -22.28 -21.02 11.30
C ASN A 322 -21.70 -20.28 12.51
N THR A 323 -20.86 -20.93 13.30
CA THR A 323 -20.23 -20.34 14.47
C THR A 323 -18.76 -20.75 14.53
N VAL A 324 -17.93 -19.84 14.97
CA VAL A 324 -16.49 -20.08 15.17
C VAL A 324 -16.16 -19.84 16.63
N SER A 325 -15.49 -20.79 17.25
CA SER A 325 -14.98 -20.67 18.61
C SER A 325 -13.53 -20.22 18.56
N LEU A 326 -13.24 -19.03 19.05
CA LEU A 326 -11.90 -18.51 19.27
C LEU A 326 -11.54 -18.71 20.73
N SER A 327 -10.55 -19.55 21.02
CA SER A 327 -9.96 -19.72 22.34
C SER A 327 -8.58 -19.11 22.37
N TYR A 328 -8.26 -18.33 23.40
CA TYR A 328 -6.94 -17.73 23.58
C TYR A 328 -6.52 -17.70 25.04
N ASP A 329 -5.21 -17.78 25.27
CA ASP A 329 -4.57 -17.74 26.59
C ASP A 329 -3.65 -16.52 26.67
N LEU A 330 -3.94 -15.62 27.61
CA LEU A 330 -3.14 -14.43 27.88
C LEU A 330 -2.14 -14.72 28.99
N ARG A 331 -0.87 -14.51 28.73
CA ARG A 331 0.22 -14.68 29.72
C ARG A 331 0.35 -13.51 30.71
N GLU A 332 -0.21 -12.37 30.36
CA GLU A 332 -0.26 -11.15 31.17
C GLU A 332 -1.55 -10.39 30.87
N ASP A 333 -1.84 -9.35 31.66
CA ASP A 333 -2.97 -8.45 31.42
C ASP A 333 -2.75 -7.71 30.09
N ALA A 334 -3.76 -7.76 29.19
CA ALA A 334 -3.63 -7.24 27.84
C ALA A 334 -4.91 -6.58 27.34
N GLU A 335 -4.76 -5.61 26.47
CA GLU A 335 -5.89 -5.06 25.70
C GLU A 335 -6.20 -5.98 24.53
N VAL A 336 -7.42 -6.49 24.48
CA VAL A 336 -7.87 -7.47 23.47
C VAL A 336 -9.04 -6.93 22.66
N SER A 337 -8.99 -7.12 21.34
CA SER A 337 -10.10 -6.92 20.41
C SER A 337 -10.13 -8.05 19.39
N VAL A 338 -11.33 -8.54 19.07
CA VAL A 338 -11.53 -9.57 18.06
C VAL A 338 -12.36 -8.98 16.92
N GLN A 339 -11.96 -9.24 15.69
CA GLN A 339 -12.52 -8.64 14.49
C GLN A 339 -12.76 -9.71 13.45
N LEU A 340 -13.90 -9.64 12.76
CA LEU A 340 -14.24 -10.50 11.65
C LEU A 340 -14.36 -9.65 10.38
N PHE A 341 -13.66 -10.04 9.34
CA PHE A 341 -13.68 -9.38 8.04
C PHE A 341 -14.22 -10.33 6.97
N ASP A 342 -14.81 -9.77 5.93
CA ASP A 342 -14.98 -10.51 4.68
C ASP A 342 -13.69 -10.48 3.85
N VAL A 343 -13.69 -11.24 2.74
CA VAL A 343 -12.53 -11.29 1.82
C VAL A 343 -12.29 -9.99 1.05
N GLN A 344 -13.22 -9.02 1.12
CA GLN A 344 -13.06 -7.67 0.60
C GLN A 344 -12.45 -6.73 1.66
N GLY A 345 -12.18 -7.24 2.87
CA GLY A 345 -11.60 -6.47 3.96
C GLY A 345 -12.61 -5.60 4.72
N ARG A 346 -13.92 -5.79 4.51
CA ARG A 346 -14.92 -5.09 5.30
C ARG A 346 -15.00 -5.71 6.68
N CYS A 347 -14.90 -4.89 7.72
CA CYS A 347 -15.14 -5.33 9.09
C CYS A 347 -16.64 -5.62 9.27
N LEU A 348 -16.97 -6.90 9.42
CA LEU A 348 -18.34 -7.37 9.62
C LEU A 348 -18.77 -7.25 11.09
N THR A 349 -17.86 -7.54 12.00
CA THR A 349 -18.08 -7.38 13.44
C THR A 349 -16.75 -7.13 14.14
N ARG A 350 -16.80 -6.34 15.20
CA ARG A 350 -15.66 -6.01 16.04
C ARG A 350 -16.08 -5.98 17.50
N THR A 351 -15.31 -6.64 18.37
CA THR A 351 -15.45 -6.41 19.80
C THR A 351 -14.74 -5.12 20.18
N PRO A 352 -15.32 -4.31 21.12
CA PRO A 352 -14.59 -3.17 21.67
C PRO A 352 -13.26 -3.62 22.27
N LEU A 353 -12.24 -2.77 22.17
CA LEU A 353 -10.98 -3.00 22.88
C LEU A 353 -11.26 -3.07 24.39
N ARG A 354 -10.86 -4.16 25.02
CA ARG A 354 -11.08 -4.40 26.47
C ARG A 354 -9.77 -4.81 27.10
N LEU A 355 -9.52 -4.29 28.31
CA LEU A 355 -8.46 -4.80 29.14
C LEU A 355 -8.92 -6.10 29.78
N GLU A 356 -8.24 -7.20 29.44
CA GLU A 356 -8.48 -8.53 29.99
C GLU A 356 -7.28 -8.97 30.84
N GLN A 357 -7.58 -9.61 31.95
CA GLN A 357 -6.54 -10.11 32.86
C GLN A 357 -5.89 -11.36 32.28
N ARG A 358 -4.68 -11.68 32.74
CA ARG A 358 -4.05 -12.96 32.45
C ARG A 358 -5.02 -14.12 32.68
N GLY A 359 -5.15 -15.02 31.69
CA GLY A 359 -6.03 -16.18 31.77
C GLY A 359 -6.47 -16.72 30.41
N ASN A 360 -7.31 -17.76 30.48
CA ASN A 360 -7.87 -18.43 29.29
C ASN A 360 -9.26 -17.86 28.98
N TYR A 361 -9.49 -17.56 27.73
CA TYR A 361 -10.74 -17.00 27.24
C TYR A 361 -11.27 -17.82 26.06
N THR A 362 -12.57 -17.85 25.92
CA THR A 362 -13.24 -18.43 24.75
C THR A 362 -14.37 -17.52 24.32
N GLN A 363 -14.36 -17.13 23.05
CA GLN A 363 -15.38 -16.28 22.45
C GLN A 363 -16.02 -17.00 21.28
N GLN A 364 -17.36 -16.96 21.22
CA GLN A 364 -18.14 -17.45 20.09
C GLN A 364 -18.40 -16.31 19.11
N ILE A 365 -18.09 -16.53 17.84
CA ILE A 365 -18.30 -15.58 16.77
C ILE A 365 -19.30 -16.17 15.79
N SER A 366 -20.48 -15.54 15.65
CA SER A 366 -21.50 -16.00 14.73
C SER A 366 -21.20 -15.53 13.32
N LEU A 367 -21.30 -16.44 12.36
CA LEU A 367 -21.28 -16.18 10.93
C LEU A 367 -22.70 -16.12 10.33
N ASP A 368 -23.74 -16.15 11.19
CA ASP A 368 -25.12 -16.06 10.76
C ASP A 368 -25.41 -14.69 10.14
N GLY A 369 -26.15 -14.69 9.04
CA GLY A 369 -26.48 -13.47 8.31
C GLY A 369 -25.43 -13.03 7.30
N TYR A 370 -24.24 -13.63 7.30
CA TYR A 370 -23.21 -13.37 6.31
C TYR A 370 -23.23 -14.44 5.21
N SER A 371 -23.24 -14.00 3.95
CA SER A 371 -23.45 -14.87 2.78
C SER A 371 -22.16 -15.35 2.11
N GLN A 372 -21.00 -14.80 2.48
CA GLN A 372 -19.73 -15.22 1.92
C GLN A 372 -19.36 -16.63 2.38
N LYS A 373 -18.47 -17.27 1.61
CA LYS A 373 -17.89 -18.56 1.99
C LYS A 373 -16.57 -18.42 2.76
N GLU A 374 -15.93 -17.28 2.67
CA GLU A 374 -14.61 -17.05 3.23
C GLU A 374 -14.61 -15.78 4.07
N TYR A 375 -13.94 -15.82 5.20
CA TYR A 375 -13.81 -14.75 6.18
C TYR A 375 -12.39 -14.72 6.72
N ILE A 376 -11.99 -13.60 7.31
CA ILE A 376 -10.73 -13.45 8.05
C ILE A 376 -11.10 -13.12 9.48
N LEU A 377 -10.76 -14.00 10.40
CA LEU A 377 -10.89 -13.77 11.84
C LEU A 377 -9.55 -13.25 12.38
N ARG A 378 -9.57 -12.14 13.06
CA ARG A 378 -8.42 -11.44 13.57
C ARG A 378 -8.56 -11.19 15.07
N ILE A 379 -7.51 -11.46 15.82
CA ILE A 379 -7.36 -11.08 17.23
C ILE A 379 -6.22 -10.08 17.37
N VAL A 380 -6.47 -9.02 18.11
CA VAL A 380 -5.48 -7.97 18.41
C VAL A 380 -5.25 -7.98 19.92
N VAL A 381 -4.01 -8.17 20.34
CA VAL A 381 -3.60 -8.22 21.74
C VAL A 381 -2.45 -7.24 21.97
N ASN A 382 -2.65 -6.21 22.78
CA ASN A 382 -1.68 -5.11 23.01
C ASN A 382 -1.14 -4.49 21.70
N GLY A 383 -1.98 -4.45 20.63
CA GLY A 383 -1.59 -3.99 19.31
C GLY A 383 -0.91 -5.04 18.44
N HIS A 384 -0.60 -6.24 18.96
CA HIS A 384 -0.15 -7.38 18.14
C HIS A 384 -1.33 -8.00 17.43
N ILE A 385 -1.19 -8.22 16.15
CA ILE A 385 -2.25 -8.72 15.27
C ILE A 385 -1.94 -10.16 14.91
N SER A 386 -2.91 -11.04 15.11
CA SER A 386 -2.89 -12.42 14.62
C SER A 386 -4.25 -12.76 14.04
N GLY A 387 -4.29 -13.64 13.06
CA GLY A 387 -5.58 -14.04 12.47
C GLY A 387 -5.44 -15.19 11.48
N GLU A 388 -6.58 -15.72 11.09
CA GLU A 388 -6.66 -16.84 10.17
C GLU A 388 -7.83 -16.66 9.20
N LYS A 389 -7.66 -17.23 8.00
CA LYS A 389 -8.72 -17.34 7.01
C LYS A 389 -9.66 -18.47 7.41
N LEU A 390 -10.94 -18.18 7.47
CA LEU A 390 -12.02 -19.12 7.78
C LEU A 390 -12.79 -19.45 6.51
N ILE A 391 -13.17 -20.73 6.38
CA ILE A 391 -14.05 -21.17 5.30
C ILE A 391 -15.36 -21.63 5.93
N LYS A 392 -16.46 -20.95 5.62
CA LYS A 392 -17.83 -21.35 5.99
C LYS A 392 -18.22 -22.56 5.14
N ARG A 393 -18.55 -23.64 5.78
CA ARG A 393 -18.94 -24.92 5.13
C ARG A 393 -20.39 -24.92 4.66
#